data_d3f134d9bbf4cbe42cca869b80bcf225
#
_entry.id   d3f134d9bbf4cbe42cca869b80bcf225
#
_cell.length_a   1.000
_cell.length_b   1.000
_cell.length_c   1.000
_cell.angle_alpha   90.00
_cell.angle_beta   90.00
_cell.angle_gamma   90.00
#
_symmetry.space_group_name_H-M   'P 1'
#
loop_
_entity.id
_entity.type
_entity.pdbx_description
1 polymer ?
#
loop_
_entity_poly.entity_id
_entity_poly.type
_entity_poly.pdbx_seq_one_letter_code
_entity_poly.pdbx_strand_id
1 'polypeptide(L)'
;MKGIFISYNQAYNMEIIDILEDLGCRGYTMWNDIAGRGSESGEPHLGNHAWPTMNNAILAFVPAEKVDAILEEIRLKDEETPALGIRAFVWNVERSY
;
A
#
# COMPACT_ATOMS: atom_id res chain seq x y z
N MET A 1 -4.79 -2.31 -18.20
CA MET A 1 -5.10 -1.84 -16.85
C MET A 1 -4.66 -2.88 -15.83
N LYS A 2 -4.06 -2.42 -14.76
CA LYS A 2 -3.60 -3.27 -13.66
C LYS A 2 -4.32 -2.89 -12.37
N GLY A 3 -4.64 -3.88 -11.56
CA GLY A 3 -5.05 -3.66 -10.18
C GLY A 3 -3.80 -3.62 -9.31
N ILE A 4 -3.79 -2.74 -8.31
CA ILE A 4 -2.72 -2.70 -7.32
C ILE A 4 -3.33 -2.60 -5.93
N PHE A 5 -2.90 -3.48 -5.04
CA PHE A 5 -3.29 -3.46 -3.63
C PHE A 5 -2.05 -3.14 -2.79
N ILE A 6 -2.16 -2.10 -1.96
CA ILE A 6 -1.06 -1.64 -1.13
C ILE A 6 -1.52 -1.68 0.33
N SER A 7 -0.79 -2.41 1.17
CA SER A 7 -1.03 -2.48 2.61
C SER A 7 0.18 -1.88 3.33
N TYR A 8 -0.07 -1.01 4.30
CA TYR A 8 1.00 -0.24 4.93
C TYR A 8 0.58 0.22 6.32
N ASN A 9 1.58 0.58 7.13
CA ASN A 9 1.36 1.22 8.41
C ASN A 9 0.63 2.55 8.18
N GLN A 10 -0.43 2.81 8.94
CA GLN A 10 -1.24 4.02 8.77
C GLN A 10 -0.44 5.32 8.87
N ALA A 11 0.71 5.32 9.53
CA ALA A 11 1.59 6.49 9.60
C ALA A 11 2.10 6.92 8.22
N TYR A 12 2.13 6.02 7.24
CA TYR A 12 2.57 6.32 5.88
C TYR A 12 1.45 6.73 4.93
N ASN A 13 0.23 6.95 5.47
CA ASN A 13 -0.92 7.18 4.62
C ASN A 13 -0.72 8.33 3.62
N MET A 14 -0.21 9.47 4.09
CA MET A 14 0.00 10.62 3.21
C MET A 14 1.05 10.33 2.14
N GLU A 15 2.14 9.67 2.51
CA GLU A 15 3.20 9.34 1.55
C GLU A 15 2.71 8.39 0.46
N ILE A 16 1.89 7.40 0.81
CA ILE A 16 1.35 6.47 -0.19
C ILE A 16 0.36 7.18 -1.12
N ILE A 17 -0.51 8.02 -0.57
CA ILE A 17 -1.43 8.82 -1.38
C ILE A 17 -0.66 9.73 -2.32
N ASP A 18 0.38 10.41 -1.82
CA ASP A 18 1.20 11.31 -2.62
C ASP A 18 1.89 10.59 -3.78
N ILE A 19 2.39 9.37 -3.56
CA ILE A 19 2.98 8.55 -4.63
C ILE A 19 1.97 8.36 -5.76
N LEU A 20 0.76 7.94 -5.41
CA LEU A 20 -0.29 7.71 -6.41
C LEU A 20 -0.69 8.99 -7.14
N GLU A 21 -0.89 10.07 -6.41
CA GLU A 21 -1.29 11.35 -7.00
C GLU A 21 -0.20 11.94 -7.89
N ASP A 22 1.05 11.90 -7.46
CA ASP A 22 2.19 12.42 -8.23
C ASP A 22 2.38 11.67 -9.56
N LEU A 23 1.98 10.42 -9.60
CA LEU A 23 2.02 9.61 -10.81
C LEU A 23 0.72 9.66 -11.62
N GLY A 24 -0.22 10.52 -11.22
CA GLY A 24 -1.48 10.71 -11.92
C GLY A 24 -2.52 9.63 -11.68
N CYS A 25 -2.36 8.82 -10.65
CA CYS A 25 -3.27 7.74 -10.29
C CYS A 25 -4.17 8.18 -9.14
N ARG A 26 -5.22 8.92 -9.44
CA ARG A 26 -6.07 9.56 -8.42
C ARG A 26 -7.28 8.75 -7.99
N GLY A 27 -7.63 7.70 -8.74
CA GLY A 27 -8.76 6.85 -8.39
C GLY A 27 -8.33 5.69 -7.51
N TYR A 28 -8.90 5.61 -6.31
CA TYR A 28 -8.60 4.50 -5.41
C TYR A 28 -9.73 4.30 -4.40
N THR A 29 -9.74 3.11 -3.80
CA THR A 29 -10.57 2.80 -2.64
C THR A 29 -9.65 2.55 -1.46
N MET A 30 -9.99 3.10 -0.31
CA MET A 30 -9.13 3.01 0.87
C MET A 30 -9.88 2.38 2.04
N TRP A 31 -9.18 1.55 2.79
CA TRP A 31 -9.61 1.06 4.09
C TRP A 31 -8.68 1.62 5.16
N ASN A 32 -9.25 2.26 6.17
CA ASN A 32 -8.52 2.80 7.30
C ASN A 32 -8.62 1.86 8.50
N ASP A 33 -7.60 1.88 9.35
CA ASP A 33 -7.63 1.22 10.67
C ASP A 33 -7.93 -0.27 10.57
N ILE A 34 -7.13 -0.98 9.78
CA ILE A 34 -7.24 -2.43 9.66
C ILE A 34 -6.06 -3.12 10.33
N ALA A 35 -6.28 -4.35 10.79
CA ALA A 35 -5.23 -5.16 11.37
C ALA A 35 -4.42 -5.86 10.28
N GLY A 36 -3.13 -6.08 10.53
CA GLY A 36 -2.30 -6.81 9.58
C GLY A 36 -0.87 -6.99 10.06
N ARG A 37 -0.15 -7.84 9.34
CA ARG A 37 1.28 -8.03 9.51
C ARG A 37 1.89 -8.13 8.12
N GLY A 38 2.78 -7.18 7.78
CA GLY A 38 3.33 -7.07 6.42
C GLY A 38 4.38 -8.12 6.05
N SER A 39 4.95 -8.81 7.05
CA SER A 39 5.94 -9.86 6.82
C SER A 39 5.99 -10.79 8.02
N GLU A 40 6.60 -11.97 7.84
CA GLU A 40 6.74 -12.94 8.92
C GLU A 40 7.53 -12.40 10.10
N SER A 41 8.57 -11.61 9.84
CA SER A 41 9.45 -11.04 10.85
C SER A 41 9.05 -9.62 11.27
N GLY A 42 8.07 -9.02 10.62
CA GLY A 42 7.60 -7.67 10.93
C GLY A 42 6.72 -7.63 12.16
N GLU A 43 6.60 -6.45 12.73
CA GLU A 43 5.70 -6.23 13.86
C GLU A 43 4.25 -6.32 13.42
N PRO A 44 3.38 -7.02 14.16
CA PRO A 44 1.94 -7.02 13.88
C PRO A 44 1.34 -5.63 14.09
N HIS A 45 0.35 -5.27 13.27
CA HIS A 45 -0.40 -4.02 13.41
C HIS A 45 -1.86 -4.39 13.69
N LEU A 46 -2.18 -4.61 14.94
CA LEU A 46 -3.45 -5.22 15.35
C LEU A 46 -4.38 -4.27 16.09
N GLY A 47 -3.90 -3.06 16.44
CA GLY A 47 -4.71 -2.07 17.16
C GLY A 47 -5.09 -2.50 18.56
N ASN A 48 -4.35 -3.42 19.18
CA ASN A 48 -4.64 -3.88 20.53
C ASN A 48 -3.58 -3.37 21.52
N HIS A 49 -3.70 -3.75 22.78
CA HIS A 49 -2.83 -3.27 23.86
C HIS A 49 -1.35 -3.59 23.61
N ALA A 50 -1.04 -4.79 23.14
CA ALA A 50 0.34 -5.22 22.86
C ALA A 50 0.87 -4.65 21.55
N TRP A 51 -0.01 -4.49 20.54
CA TRP A 51 0.33 -4.04 19.19
C TRP A 51 -0.65 -2.94 18.75
N PRO A 52 -0.49 -1.68 19.27
CA PRO A 52 -1.50 -0.64 19.04
C PRO A 52 -1.52 -0.08 17.61
N THR A 53 -0.44 -0.22 16.86
CA THR A 53 -0.36 0.27 15.48
C THR A 53 -1.32 -0.50 14.58
N MET A 54 -1.92 0.20 13.62
CA MET A 54 -2.82 -0.38 12.64
C MET A 54 -2.33 -0.09 11.23
N ASN A 55 -2.89 -0.80 10.27
CA ASN A 55 -2.63 -0.59 8.86
C ASN A 55 -3.77 0.18 8.20
N ASN A 56 -3.44 0.78 7.06
CA ASN A 56 -4.39 1.16 6.04
C ASN A 56 -4.12 0.30 4.80
N ALA A 57 -5.08 0.24 3.91
CA ALA A 57 -4.89 -0.41 2.61
C ALA A 57 -5.53 0.42 1.51
N ILE A 58 -4.94 0.39 0.33
CA ILE A 58 -5.47 1.04 -0.87
C ILE A 58 -5.60 0.01 -1.98
N LEU A 59 -6.71 0.06 -2.68
CA LEU A 59 -6.93 -0.65 -3.92
C LEU A 59 -7.10 0.39 -5.02
N ALA A 60 -6.25 0.33 -6.03
CA ALA A 60 -6.31 1.23 -7.17
C ALA A 60 -6.24 0.45 -8.48
N PHE A 61 -6.77 1.03 -9.55
CA PHE A 61 -6.68 0.47 -10.89
C PHE A 61 -5.96 1.49 -11.76
N VAL A 62 -4.82 1.10 -12.29
CA VAL A 62 -3.86 2.04 -12.90
C VAL A 62 -3.45 1.56 -14.30
N PRO A 63 -3.02 2.47 -15.19
CA PRO A 63 -2.43 2.08 -16.45
C PRO A 63 -1.18 1.23 -16.22
N ALA A 64 -0.97 0.24 -17.08
CA ALA A 64 0.17 -0.68 -16.94
C ALA A 64 1.51 0.05 -16.90
N GLU A 65 1.66 1.13 -17.67
CA GLU A 65 2.91 1.90 -17.75
C GLU A 65 3.25 2.67 -16.46
N LYS A 66 2.31 2.79 -15.52
CA LYS A 66 2.55 3.46 -14.24
C LYS A 66 3.07 2.51 -13.16
N VAL A 67 2.90 1.21 -13.35
CA VAL A 67 3.16 0.21 -12.30
C VAL A 67 4.59 0.24 -11.81
N ASP A 68 5.56 0.23 -12.72
CA ASP A 68 6.98 0.17 -12.33
C ASP A 68 7.37 1.38 -11.47
N ALA A 69 6.90 2.57 -11.82
CA ALA A 69 7.19 3.78 -11.06
C ALA A 69 6.55 3.73 -9.68
N ILE A 70 5.31 3.26 -9.59
CA ILE A 70 4.61 3.12 -8.30
C ILE A 70 5.36 2.13 -7.39
N LEU A 71 5.71 0.96 -7.92
CA LEU A 71 6.41 -0.06 -7.14
C LEU A 71 7.78 0.41 -6.69
N GLU A 72 8.50 1.17 -7.52
CA GLU A 72 9.81 1.71 -7.16
C GLU A 72 9.71 2.69 -6.00
N GLU A 73 8.73 3.60 -6.03
CA GLU A 73 8.52 4.55 -4.94
C GLU A 73 8.13 3.85 -3.64
N ILE A 74 7.29 2.80 -3.74
CA ILE A 74 6.91 1.98 -2.58
C ILE A 74 8.12 1.25 -2.02
N ARG A 75 8.98 0.69 -2.89
CA ARG A 75 10.20 0.01 -2.48
C ARG A 75 11.11 0.91 -1.70
N LEU A 76 11.29 2.16 -2.15
CA LEU A 76 12.11 3.14 -1.45
C LEU A 76 11.56 3.46 -0.07
N LYS A 77 10.25 3.58 0.06
CA LYS A 77 9.61 3.79 1.36
C LYS A 77 9.79 2.61 2.30
N ASP A 78 9.60 1.40 1.79
CA ASP A 78 9.74 0.19 2.60
C ASP A 78 11.18 0.02 3.10
N GLU A 79 12.16 0.35 2.29
CA GLU A 79 13.57 0.26 2.67
C GLU A 79 13.98 1.24 3.77
N GLU A 80 13.27 2.36 3.94
CA GLU A 80 13.52 3.31 5.02
C GLU A 80 13.27 2.67 6.39
N THR A 81 12.22 1.87 6.50
CA THR A 81 11.87 1.20 7.76
C THR A 81 11.23 -0.17 7.46
N PRO A 82 12.04 -1.18 7.12
CA PRO A 82 11.51 -2.49 6.67
C PRO A 82 10.60 -3.18 7.67
N ALA A 83 10.81 -2.96 8.96
CA ALA A 83 10.00 -3.58 10.01
C ALA A 83 8.52 -3.18 9.96
N LEU A 84 8.18 -2.06 9.32
CA LEU A 84 6.80 -1.61 9.18
C LEU A 84 6.05 -2.33 8.07
N GLY A 85 6.77 -2.98 7.13
CA GLY A 85 6.19 -3.95 6.20
C GLY A 85 5.20 -3.39 5.18
N ILE A 86 5.60 -2.41 4.37
CA ILE A 86 4.79 -1.99 3.23
C ILE A 86 4.80 -3.11 2.18
N ARG A 87 3.63 -3.50 1.71
CA ARG A 87 3.50 -4.53 0.67
C ARG A 87 2.56 -4.06 -0.42
N ALA A 88 2.89 -4.40 -1.66
CA ALA A 88 2.09 -4.09 -2.82
C ALA A 88 2.01 -5.31 -3.73
N PHE A 89 0.83 -5.55 -4.28
CA PHE A 89 0.57 -6.66 -5.19
C PHE A 89 -0.13 -6.13 -6.43
N VAL A 90 0.30 -6.61 -7.59
CA VAL A 90 -0.21 -6.16 -8.88
C VAL A 90 -0.72 -7.36 -9.66
N TRP A 91 -1.86 -7.19 -10.33
CA TRP A 91 -2.44 -8.22 -11.18
C TRP A 91 -3.12 -7.60 -12.41
N ASN A 92 -3.40 -8.45 -13.39
CA ASN A 92 -4.11 -8.02 -14.58
C ASN A 92 -5.60 -7.91 -14.30
N VAL A 93 -6.20 -6.79 -14.71
CA VAL A 93 -7.65 -6.65 -14.69
C VAL A 93 -8.19 -7.20 -16.00
N GLU A 94 -9.00 -8.24 -15.91
CA GLU A 94 -9.54 -8.91 -17.06
C GLU A 94 -10.68 -8.12 -17.72
N ARG A 95 -11.56 -7.54 -16.91
CA ARG A 95 -12.69 -6.73 -17.35
C ARG A 95 -13.02 -5.64 -16.37
N SER A 96 -13.57 -4.56 -16.87
CA SER A 96 -14.11 -3.47 -16.06
C SER A 96 -15.23 -2.79 -16.85
N TYR A 97 -15.99 -1.93 -16.18
CA TYR A 97 -16.91 -1.06 -16.88
C TYR A 97 -16.79 0.35 -16.38
#